data_65e7f25bd7aa3197f766b7602559ad59
#
_entry.id   65e7f25bd7aa3197f766b7602559ad59
#
_cell.length_a   1.000
_cell.length_b   1.000
_cell.length_c   1.000
_cell.angle_alpha   90.00
_cell.angle_beta   90.00
_cell.angle_gamma   90.00
#
_symmetry.space_group_name_H-M   'P 1'
#
loop_
_entity.id
_entity.type
_entity.pdbx_description
1 polymer ?
#
loop_
_entity_poly.entity_id
_entity_poly.type
_entity_poly.pdbx_seq_one_letter_code
_entity_poly.pdbx_strand_id
1 'polypeptide(L)'
;NIFDVYMVELVANEATVPFRSTANAFCLVIEGEGQSTIGEEVINWGRYDVFTLPHWNRYSHTAGRYGAKLFVGTDREILKRLNLLREERND
;
A
#
# COMPACT_ATOMS: atom_id res chain seq x y z
N ASN A 1 7.55 6.37 18.60
CA ASN A 1 7.69 6.41 17.16
C ASN A 1 6.33 6.69 16.52
N ILE A 2 6.27 7.71 15.71
CA ILE A 2 4.99 8.13 15.12
C ILE A 2 4.75 7.52 13.73
N PHE A 3 5.76 6.88 13.15
CA PHE A 3 5.65 6.22 11.86
C PHE A 3 5.98 4.75 11.98
N ASP A 4 5.14 3.91 11.40
CA ASP A 4 5.44 2.50 11.21
C ASP A 4 6.08 2.31 9.85
N VAL A 5 7.04 1.39 9.82
CA VAL A 5 7.73 1.02 8.59
C VAL A 5 7.74 -0.50 8.52
N TYR A 6 7.37 -1.04 7.36
CA TYR A 6 7.39 -2.49 7.18
C TYR A 6 7.59 -2.86 5.72
N MET A 7 7.92 -4.13 5.48
CA MET A 7 8.12 -4.68 4.15
C MET A 7 6.90 -5.51 3.77
N VAL A 8 6.51 -5.39 2.52
CA VAL A 8 5.42 -6.20 1.95
C VAL A 8 5.96 -6.96 0.76
N GLU A 9 5.73 -8.27 0.73
CA GLU A 9 6.04 -9.08 -0.44
C GLU A 9 4.74 -9.41 -1.17
N LEU A 10 4.72 -9.15 -2.46
CA LEU A 10 3.58 -9.45 -3.31
C LEU A 10 3.89 -10.67 -4.18
N VAL A 11 2.98 -11.63 -4.16
CA VAL A 11 3.11 -12.85 -4.94
C VAL A 11 2.89 -12.53 -6.42
N ALA A 12 3.69 -13.15 -7.28
CA ALA A 12 3.62 -12.93 -8.72
C ALA A 12 2.20 -13.13 -9.26
N ASN A 13 1.76 -12.18 -10.06
CA ASN A 13 0.47 -12.22 -10.76
C ASN A 13 -0.78 -12.29 -9.87
N GLU A 14 -0.63 -12.03 -8.58
CA GLU A 14 -1.76 -12.02 -7.65
C GLU A 14 -2.10 -10.60 -7.22
N ALA A 15 -3.38 -10.36 -7.01
CA ALA A 15 -3.88 -9.08 -6.52
C ALA A 15 -4.15 -9.18 -5.02
N THR A 16 -3.87 -8.10 -4.30
CA THR A 16 -4.25 -8.00 -2.90
C THR A 16 -5.74 -7.69 -2.79
N VAL A 17 -6.33 -8.03 -1.65
CA VAL A 17 -7.73 -7.67 -1.36
C VAL A 17 -7.82 -6.16 -1.25
N PRO A 18 -8.83 -5.52 -1.89
CA PRO A 18 -8.99 -4.08 -1.76
C PRO A 18 -9.17 -3.67 -0.30
N PHE A 19 -8.53 -2.56 0.05
CA PHE A 19 -8.41 -2.12 1.44
C PHE A 19 -8.43 -0.61 1.50
N ARG A 20 -8.99 -0.05 2.54
CA ARG A 20 -8.85 1.38 2.80
C ARG A 20 -8.67 1.63 4.30
N SER A 21 -8.01 2.74 4.61
CA SER A 21 -7.67 3.09 5.98
C SER A 21 -7.67 4.61 6.10
N THR A 22 -7.91 5.10 7.31
CA THR A 22 -7.72 6.52 7.62
C THR A 22 -6.24 6.89 7.67
N ALA A 23 -5.34 5.91 7.76
CA ALA A 23 -3.91 6.15 7.72
C ALA A 23 -3.48 6.57 6.31
N ASN A 24 -2.46 7.42 6.25
CA ASN A 24 -1.73 7.71 5.04
C ASN A 24 -0.52 6.79 4.97
N ALA A 25 -0.09 6.46 3.77
CA ALA A 25 1.08 5.63 3.59
C ALA A 25 1.83 6.04 2.33
N PHE A 26 3.12 5.70 2.29
CA PHE A 26 3.89 5.75 1.06
C PHE A 26 4.51 4.39 0.83
N CYS A 27 4.72 4.07 -0.43
CA CYS A 27 5.34 2.82 -0.83
C CYS A 27 6.56 3.11 -1.69
N LEU A 28 7.69 2.48 -1.34
CA LEU A 28 8.90 2.49 -2.16
C LEU A 28 9.09 1.10 -2.72
N VAL A 29 9.17 0.99 -4.04
CA VAL A 29 9.37 -0.29 -4.69
C VAL A 29 10.84 -0.69 -4.58
N ILE A 30 11.13 -1.76 -3.85
CA ILE A 30 12.50 -2.27 -3.68
C ILE A 30 12.86 -3.23 -4.80
N GLU A 31 11.93 -4.11 -5.17
CA GLU A 31 12.13 -5.10 -6.23
C GLU A 31 10.84 -5.31 -7.00
N GLY A 32 11.00 -5.63 -8.28
CA GLY A 32 9.89 -6.03 -9.13
C GLY A 32 9.13 -4.86 -9.73
N GLU A 33 7.99 -5.18 -10.28
CA GLU A 33 7.10 -4.22 -10.90
C GLU A 33 5.67 -4.66 -10.70
N GLY A 34 4.74 -3.75 -10.87
CA GLY A 34 3.34 -4.06 -10.71
C GLY A 34 2.47 -2.86 -10.96
N GLN A 35 1.28 -2.92 -10.40
CA GLN A 35 0.23 -1.97 -10.65
C GLN A 35 -0.59 -1.82 -9.37
N SER A 36 -1.02 -0.60 -9.10
CA SER A 36 -1.94 -0.35 -7.99
C SER A 36 -3.15 0.41 -8.47
N THR A 37 -4.30 0.03 -7.94
CA THR A 37 -5.54 0.78 -8.14
C THR A 37 -5.77 1.56 -6.86
N ILE A 38 -5.88 2.89 -6.97
CA ILE A 38 -6.07 3.78 -5.83
C ILE A 38 -7.28 4.64 -6.14
N GLY A 39 -8.38 4.37 -5.45
CA GLY A 39 -9.66 4.98 -5.83
C GLY A 39 -10.03 4.54 -7.24
N GLU A 40 -10.13 5.49 -8.16
CA GLU A 40 -10.41 5.21 -9.57
C GLU A 40 -9.17 5.25 -10.46
N GLU A 41 -8.02 5.56 -9.90
CA GLU A 41 -6.79 5.66 -10.65
C GLU A 41 -6.00 4.38 -10.63
N VAL A 42 -5.39 4.07 -11.77
CA VAL A 42 -4.50 2.93 -11.91
C VAL A 42 -3.10 3.49 -12.20
N ILE A 43 -2.15 3.10 -11.37
CA ILE A 43 -0.75 3.50 -11.56
C ILE A 43 0.11 2.26 -11.78
N ASN A 44 1.08 2.38 -12.68
CA ASN A 44 2.08 1.35 -12.91
C ASN A 44 3.36 1.78 -12.20
N TRP A 45 4.01 0.85 -11.54
CA TRP A 45 5.24 1.16 -10.81
C TRP A 45 6.29 0.09 -11.07
N GLY A 46 7.52 0.49 -10.95
CA GLY A 46 8.67 -0.38 -11.09
C GLY A 46 9.69 -0.08 -10.00
N ARG A 47 10.82 -0.75 -10.08
CA ARG A 47 11.88 -0.66 -9.08
C ARG A 47 12.27 0.80 -8.83
N TYR A 48 12.32 1.16 -7.54
CA TYR A 48 12.67 2.50 -7.03
C TYR A 48 11.61 3.58 -7.22
N ASP A 49 10.45 3.24 -7.76
CA ASP A 49 9.35 4.18 -7.79
C ASP A 49 8.77 4.37 -6.38
N VAL A 50 8.25 5.56 -6.14
CA VAL A 50 7.57 5.90 -4.88
C VAL A 50 6.15 6.33 -5.22
N PHE A 51 5.19 5.83 -4.48
CA PHE A 51 3.80 6.28 -4.64
C PHE A 51 3.13 6.34 -3.26
N THR A 52 2.03 7.09 -3.20
CA THR A 52 1.32 7.32 -1.93
C THR A 52 -0.03 6.62 -1.95
N LEU A 53 -0.47 6.25 -0.74
CA LEU A 53 -1.80 5.69 -0.50
C LEU A 53 -2.54 6.70 0.37
N PRO A 54 -3.34 7.58 -0.26
CA PRO A 54 -3.97 8.68 0.48
C PRO A 54 -5.05 8.20 1.44
N HIS A 55 -5.29 9.04 2.45
CA HIS A 55 -6.32 8.85 3.45
C HIS A 55 -7.65 8.41 2.84
N TRP A 56 -8.17 7.30 3.36
CA TRP A 56 -9.50 6.74 3.05
C TRP A 56 -9.79 6.44 1.58
N ASN A 57 -8.78 6.36 0.72
CA ASN A 57 -8.95 5.84 -0.62
C ASN A 57 -8.80 4.32 -0.59
N ARG A 58 -9.69 3.63 -1.29
CA ARG A 58 -9.58 2.18 -1.42
C ARG A 58 -8.44 1.87 -2.39
N TYR A 59 -7.61 0.90 -2.03
CA TYR A 59 -6.48 0.54 -2.87
C TYR A 59 -6.25 -0.96 -2.90
N SER A 60 -5.64 -1.42 -3.97
CA SER A 60 -5.17 -2.79 -4.11
C SER A 60 -3.93 -2.80 -4.99
N HIS A 61 -3.11 -3.82 -4.83
CA HIS A 61 -1.87 -3.95 -5.59
C HIS A 61 -1.86 -5.27 -6.34
N THR A 62 -1.29 -5.28 -7.53
CA THR A 62 -1.07 -6.49 -8.31
C THR A 62 0.39 -6.49 -8.75
N ALA A 63 1.14 -7.50 -8.34
CA ALA A 63 2.52 -7.64 -8.78
C ALA A 63 2.58 -8.24 -10.18
N GLY A 64 3.65 -7.93 -10.90
CA GLY A 64 3.94 -8.54 -12.18
C GLY A 64 4.44 -9.97 -12.06
N ARG A 65 4.99 -10.49 -13.14
CA ARG A 65 5.35 -11.91 -13.28
C ARG A 65 6.42 -12.42 -12.30
N TYR A 66 7.19 -11.52 -11.70
CA TYR A 66 8.26 -11.89 -10.76
C TYR A 66 7.94 -11.54 -9.31
N GLY A 67 6.71 -11.08 -9.05
CA GLY A 67 6.37 -10.57 -7.73
C GLY A 67 6.96 -9.20 -7.48
N ALA A 68 6.87 -8.73 -6.26
CA ALA A 68 7.43 -7.42 -5.89
C ALA A 68 7.68 -7.35 -4.40
N LYS A 69 8.58 -6.44 -4.00
CA LYS A 69 8.80 -6.07 -2.61
C LYS A 69 8.63 -4.58 -2.46
N LEU A 70 7.80 -4.19 -1.52
CA LEU A 70 7.51 -2.79 -1.22
C LEU A 70 7.96 -2.47 0.20
N PHE A 71 8.56 -1.29 0.35
CA PHE A 71 8.87 -0.73 1.65
C PHE A 71 7.77 0.30 1.95
N VAL A 72 7.05 0.11 3.04
CA VAL A 72 5.87 0.93 3.34
C VAL A 72 6.09 1.71 4.61
N GLY A 73 5.85 3.02 4.55
CA GLY A 73 5.81 3.90 5.72
C GLY A 73 4.39 4.40 5.92
N THR A 74 3.93 4.43 7.16
CA THR A 74 2.55 4.83 7.44
C THR A 74 2.44 5.50 8.82
N ASP A 75 1.45 6.37 8.95
CA ASP A 75 1.12 7.03 10.22
C ASP A 75 0.06 6.26 11.01
N ARG A 76 -0.15 5.00 10.69
CA ARG A 76 -1.18 4.16 11.26
C ARG A 76 -1.15 4.13 12.79
N GLU A 77 0.03 4.03 13.38
CA GLU A 77 0.18 3.89 14.83
C GLU A 77 -0.30 5.14 15.58
N ILE A 78 0.00 6.33 15.06
CA ILE A 78 -0.45 7.56 15.74
C ILE A 78 -1.98 7.67 15.68
N LEU A 79 -2.58 7.31 14.55
CA LEU A 79 -4.04 7.33 14.42
C LEU A 79 -4.69 6.33 15.35
N LYS A 80 -4.07 5.17 15.53
CA LYS A 80 -4.54 4.15 16.45
C LYS A 80 -4.55 4.66 17.88
N ARG A 81 -3.48 5.33 18.30
CA ARG A 81 -3.36 5.89 19.66
C ARG A 81 -4.36 7.00 19.91
N LEU A 82 -4.77 7.71 18.87
CA LEU A 82 -5.75 8.80 18.98
C LEU A 82 -7.19 8.35 18.77
N ASN A 83 -7.40 7.03 18.59
CA ASN A 83 -8.71 6.46 18.27
C ASN A 83 -9.32 6.98 16.98
N LEU A 84 -8.46 7.35 16.02
CA LEU A 84 -8.88 7.86 14.71
C LEU A 84 -8.71 6.84 13.59
N LEU A 85 -8.16 5.67 13.90
CA LEU A 85 -7.92 4.65 12.90
C LEU A 85 -9.21 3.93 12.51
N ARG A 86 -9.48 3.90 11.21
CA ARG A 86 -10.56 3.11 10.62
C ARG A 86 -10.01 2.39 9.41
N GLU A 87 -10.37 1.13 9.29
CA GLU A 87 -9.89 0.30 8.19
C GLU A 87 -11.01 -0.60 7.70
N GLU A 88 -11.06 -0.81 6.39
CA GLU A 88 -12.03 -1.71 5.76
C GLU A 88 -11.32 -2.57 4.73
N ARG A 89 -11.64 -3.84 4.76
CA ARG A 89 -11.18 -4.80 3.77
C ARG A 89 -12.38 -5.27 2.97
N ASN A 90 -12.23 -5.27 1.67
CA ASN A 90 -13.31 -5.69 0.76
C ASN A 90 -13.00 -7.10 0.26
N ASP A 91 -13.35 -8.08 1.06
CA ASP A 91 -13.10 -9.50 0.74
C ASP A 91 -14.01 -10.02 -0.37
#